data_daa1673f3c845275855217821b4f7ab3
#
_entry.id   daa1673f3c845275855217821b4f7ab3
#
_cell.length_a   1.000
_cell.length_b   1.000
_cell.length_c   1.000
_cell.angle_alpha   90.00
_cell.angle_beta   90.00
_cell.angle_gamma   90.00
#
_symmetry.space_group_name_H-M   'P 1'
#
loop_
_entity.id
_entity.type
_entity.pdbx_description
1 polymer ?
#
loop_
_entity_poly.entity_id
_entity_poly.type
_entity_poly.pdbx_seq_one_letter_code
_entity_poly.pdbx_strand_id
1 'polypeptide(L)'
;GGDFFVLIRLDRGQVGLPVADVSDKGVPAALFMMSSRTLLKGAAIGTVDPGEALQEVNELLYEENETLMFVTVLYSIYNPETGRLTYSNGGHDAPMLVRPDGSSELLPLTGGVALGIAPDIEYPSHTVQLEPGDTVMLYTDGITEAMNGDGEQFGVERMHEVFAESPPENSEQALKAMFDAVRNFVGDTPQSDDITCLVVRRDEVGS
;
A
#
# COMPACT_ATOMS: atom_id res chain seq x y z
N GLY A 1 -4.38 -15.84 1.04
CA GLY A 1 -3.63 -14.84 0.80
C GLY A 1 -3.05 -14.52 -0.56
N GLY A 2 -3.56 -13.46 -1.18
CA GLY A 2 -2.98 -12.78 -2.34
C GLY A 2 -2.15 -11.58 -1.97
N ASP A 3 -2.35 -11.04 -0.76
CA ASP A 3 -1.66 -9.85 -0.27
C ASP A 3 -0.17 -10.09 -0.01
N PHE A 4 0.62 -9.08 -0.33
CA PHE A 4 2.02 -9.05 0.10
C PHE A 4 2.53 -7.62 0.25
N PHE A 5 3.56 -7.47 1.07
CA PHE A 5 4.41 -6.29 1.09
C PHE A 5 5.87 -6.71 1.13
N VAL A 6 6.75 -5.81 0.74
CA VAL A 6 8.20 -6.02 0.79
C VAL A 6 8.90 -4.74 1.23
N LEU A 7 9.96 -4.86 2.01
CA LEU A 7 10.90 -3.78 2.26
C LEU A 7 12.13 -3.98 1.36
N ILE A 8 12.37 -3.06 0.45
CA ILE A 8 13.47 -3.14 -0.51
C ILE A 8 14.46 -2.02 -0.19
N ARG A 9 15.68 -2.41 0.18
CA ARG A 9 16.76 -1.43 0.34
C ARG A 9 17.21 -0.97 -1.04
N LEU A 10 17.15 0.32 -1.27
CA LEU A 10 17.59 0.98 -2.50
C LEU A 10 18.87 1.77 -2.25
N ASP A 11 19.46 2.27 -3.33
CA ASP A 11 20.64 3.12 -3.25
C ASP A 11 20.36 4.41 -2.47
N ARG A 12 21.41 5.03 -1.96
CA ARG A 12 21.36 6.31 -1.21
C ARG A 12 20.43 6.28 0.01
N GLY A 13 20.31 5.11 0.67
CA GLY A 13 19.52 4.98 1.90
C GLY A 13 17.99 5.03 1.69
N GLN A 14 17.53 5.03 0.47
CA GLN A 14 16.10 4.96 0.17
C GLN A 14 15.53 3.57 0.42
N VAL A 15 14.20 3.52 0.63
CA VAL A 15 13.48 2.27 0.87
C VAL A 15 12.30 2.17 -0.10
N GLY A 16 12.26 1.08 -0.86
CA GLY A 16 11.12 0.71 -1.68
C GLY A 16 10.08 -0.06 -0.87
N LEU A 17 8.82 0.29 -1.02
CA LEU A 17 7.69 -0.15 -0.20
C LEU A 17 6.50 -0.52 -1.10
N PRO A 18 6.54 -1.65 -1.81
CA PRO A 18 5.35 -2.16 -2.48
C PRO A 18 4.38 -2.79 -1.47
N VAL A 19 3.10 -2.46 -1.61
CA VAL A 19 1.95 -3.15 -1.01
C VAL A 19 1.03 -3.56 -2.15
N ALA A 20 0.61 -4.81 -2.17
CA ALA A 20 -0.09 -5.38 -3.31
C ALA A 20 -1.08 -6.46 -2.90
N ASP A 21 -2.12 -6.62 -3.71
CA ASP A 21 -3.10 -7.70 -3.61
C ASP A 21 -3.33 -8.34 -4.99
N VAL A 22 -3.29 -9.66 -5.03
CA VAL A 22 -3.49 -10.48 -6.23
C VAL A 22 -4.94 -10.91 -6.33
N SER A 23 -5.52 -10.73 -7.50
CA SER A 23 -6.85 -11.26 -7.82
C SER A 23 -6.93 -12.77 -7.62
N ASP A 24 -8.11 -13.27 -7.24
CA ASP A 24 -8.35 -14.68 -7.01
C ASP A 24 -7.74 -15.26 -5.72
N LYS A 25 -7.97 -16.55 -5.47
CA LYS A 25 -7.53 -17.28 -4.27
C LYS A 25 -6.96 -18.66 -4.66
N GLY A 26 -6.17 -19.23 -3.76
CA GLY A 26 -5.64 -20.59 -3.93
C GLY A 26 -4.25 -20.64 -4.58
N VAL A 27 -3.90 -21.82 -5.12
CA VAL A 27 -2.55 -22.07 -5.63
C VAL A 27 -2.15 -21.18 -6.82
N PRO A 28 -3.01 -20.92 -7.82
CA PRO A 28 -2.66 -20.02 -8.93
C PRO A 28 -2.34 -18.61 -8.43
N ALA A 29 -3.17 -18.05 -7.53
CA ALA A 29 -2.95 -16.73 -6.94
C ALA A 29 -1.63 -16.67 -6.17
N ALA A 30 -1.30 -17.69 -5.40
CA ALA A 30 -0.04 -17.76 -4.68
C ALA A 30 1.18 -17.79 -5.61
N LEU A 31 1.11 -18.48 -6.73
CA LEU A 31 2.18 -18.50 -7.74
C LEU A 31 2.32 -17.14 -8.42
N PHE A 32 1.20 -16.53 -8.83
CA PHE A 32 1.20 -15.20 -9.43
C PHE A 32 1.73 -14.12 -8.47
N MET A 33 1.36 -14.21 -7.18
CA MET A 33 1.89 -13.37 -6.12
C MET A 33 3.42 -13.51 -6.00
N MET A 34 3.96 -14.72 -6.03
CA MET A 34 5.41 -14.95 -5.95
C MET A 34 6.14 -14.35 -7.16
N SER A 35 5.58 -14.51 -8.38
CA SER A 35 6.10 -13.91 -9.61
C SER A 35 6.07 -12.38 -9.51
N SER A 36 4.92 -11.81 -9.20
CA SER A 36 4.73 -10.35 -9.06
C SER A 36 5.70 -9.75 -8.03
N ARG A 37 5.83 -10.37 -6.86
CA ARG A 37 6.76 -9.95 -5.82
C ARG A 37 8.21 -9.98 -6.29
N THR A 38 8.59 -11.02 -7.03
CA THR A 38 9.97 -11.20 -7.52
C THR A 38 10.30 -10.16 -8.59
N LEU A 39 9.38 -9.92 -9.53
CA LEU A 39 9.52 -8.92 -10.59
C LEU A 39 9.58 -7.50 -10.01
N LEU A 40 8.68 -7.16 -9.08
CA LEU A 40 8.70 -5.87 -8.38
C LEU A 40 10.03 -5.63 -7.67
N LYS A 41 10.56 -6.65 -6.99
CA LYS A 41 11.87 -6.54 -6.34
C LYS A 41 13.00 -6.34 -7.33
N GLY A 42 12.95 -7.01 -8.48
CA GLY A 42 13.94 -6.86 -9.56
C GLY A 42 13.92 -5.47 -10.17
N ALA A 43 12.75 -5.00 -10.59
CA ALA A 43 12.57 -3.66 -11.17
C ALA A 43 12.95 -2.54 -10.19
N ALA A 44 12.59 -2.68 -8.92
CA ALA A 44 12.92 -1.70 -7.88
C ALA A 44 14.43 -1.46 -7.70
N ILE A 45 15.26 -2.46 -7.94
CA ILE A 45 16.73 -2.33 -7.82
C ILE A 45 17.32 -1.55 -9.01
N GLY A 46 16.71 -1.66 -10.19
CA GLY A 46 17.19 -1.04 -11.42
C GLY A 46 16.65 0.36 -11.71
N THR A 47 15.57 0.78 -11.02
CA THR A 47 14.80 1.97 -11.37
C THR A 47 14.59 2.86 -10.17
N VAL A 48 14.79 4.18 -10.34
CA VAL A 48 14.64 5.19 -9.26
C VAL A 48 13.24 5.82 -9.21
N ASP A 49 12.38 5.51 -10.17
CA ASP A 49 11.01 6.00 -10.26
C ASP A 49 10.03 4.83 -10.09
N PRO A 50 9.04 4.93 -9.16
CA PRO A 50 8.11 3.85 -8.92
C PRO A 50 7.19 3.57 -10.12
N GLY A 51 6.85 4.57 -10.93
CA GLY A 51 6.03 4.40 -12.12
C GLY A 51 6.73 3.60 -13.21
N GLU A 52 8.01 3.91 -13.48
CA GLU A 52 8.83 3.14 -14.43
C GLU A 52 8.96 1.67 -13.99
N ALA A 53 9.14 1.43 -12.68
CA ALA A 53 9.19 0.08 -12.15
C ALA A 53 7.87 -0.68 -12.34
N LEU A 54 6.71 -0.02 -12.11
CA LEU A 54 5.40 -0.64 -12.34
C LEU A 54 5.16 -0.93 -13.82
N GLN A 55 5.59 -0.03 -14.71
CA GLN A 55 5.47 -0.25 -16.17
C GLN A 55 6.27 -1.48 -16.62
N GLU A 56 7.54 -1.59 -16.20
CA GLU A 56 8.37 -2.76 -16.50
C GLU A 56 7.73 -4.07 -16.02
N VAL A 57 7.22 -4.06 -14.77
CA VAL A 57 6.58 -5.25 -14.18
C VAL A 57 5.26 -5.58 -14.90
N ASN A 58 4.47 -4.56 -15.28
CA ASN A 58 3.23 -4.77 -16.02
C ASN A 58 3.48 -5.50 -17.35
N GLU A 59 4.45 -5.06 -18.14
CA GLU A 59 4.80 -5.70 -19.42
C GLU A 59 5.18 -7.18 -19.22
N LEU A 60 6.06 -7.46 -18.24
CA LEU A 60 6.49 -8.82 -17.95
C LEU A 60 5.36 -9.72 -17.46
N LEU A 61 4.48 -9.20 -16.61
CA LEU A 61 3.33 -9.96 -16.13
C LEU A 61 2.32 -10.20 -17.25
N TYR A 62 2.06 -9.20 -18.11
CA TYR A 62 1.10 -9.32 -19.20
C TYR A 62 1.54 -10.35 -20.25
N GLU A 63 2.82 -10.38 -20.62
CA GLU A 63 3.36 -11.32 -21.60
C GLU A 63 3.22 -12.79 -21.19
N GLU A 64 3.30 -13.09 -19.88
CA GLU A 64 3.23 -14.44 -19.33
C GLU A 64 1.85 -14.81 -18.76
N ASN A 65 0.86 -13.92 -18.86
CA ASN A 65 -0.43 -14.05 -18.18
C ASN A 65 -1.47 -14.86 -18.98
N GLU A 66 -1.28 -16.16 -19.08
CA GLU A 66 -2.28 -17.06 -19.70
C GLU A 66 -3.57 -17.21 -18.86
N THR A 67 -3.53 -16.85 -17.57
CA THR A 67 -4.62 -17.10 -16.60
C THR A 67 -5.53 -15.89 -16.38
N LEU A 68 -5.26 -14.75 -17.03
CA LEU A 68 -5.99 -13.47 -16.86
C LEU A 68 -6.02 -12.97 -15.42
N MET A 69 -5.04 -13.32 -14.61
CA MET A 69 -4.87 -12.80 -13.25
C MET A 69 -4.29 -11.40 -13.30
N PHE A 70 -4.52 -10.64 -12.26
CA PHE A 70 -3.94 -9.30 -12.13
C PHE A 70 -3.53 -9.05 -10.69
N VAL A 71 -2.71 -8.03 -10.49
CA VAL A 71 -2.30 -7.57 -9.17
C VAL A 71 -2.52 -6.07 -9.06
N THR A 72 -3.23 -5.65 -8.01
CA THR A 72 -3.25 -4.26 -7.62
C THR A 72 -2.00 -3.97 -6.81
N VAL A 73 -1.36 -2.84 -7.04
CA VAL A 73 -0.13 -2.50 -6.31
C VAL A 73 0.02 -0.99 -6.12
N LEU A 74 0.38 -0.61 -4.91
CA LEU A 74 0.90 0.71 -4.58
C LEU A 74 2.40 0.55 -4.32
N TYR A 75 3.23 1.12 -5.19
CA TYR A 75 4.67 1.10 -5.01
C TYR A 75 5.18 2.48 -4.63
N SER A 76 5.82 2.57 -3.46
CA SER A 76 6.36 3.81 -2.91
C SER A 76 7.87 3.71 -2.71
N ILE A 77 8.57 4.82 -2.92
CA ILE A 77 9.99 4.99 -2.58
C ILE A 77 10.09 6.10 -1.55
N TYR A 78 10.57 5.76 -0.36
CA TYR A 78 10.76 6.68 0.74
C TYR A 78 12.23 7.01 0.96
N ASN A 79 12.53 8.31 1.09
CA ASN A 79 13.85 8.80 1.48
C ASN A 79 13.79 9.31 2.92
N PRO A 80 14.36 8.58 3.90
CA PRO A 80 14.30 8.96 5.31
C PRO A 80 15.09 10.22 5.66
N GLU A 81 16.12 10.56 4.89
CA GLU A 81 16.93 11.78 5.13
C GLU A 81 16.14 13.04 4.79
N THR A 82 15.40 13.00 3.70
CA THR A 82 14.66 14.17 3.22
C THR A 82 13.18 14.17 3.61
N GLY A 83 12.61 13.03 3.98
CA GLY A 83 11.17 12.83 4.18
C GLY A 83 10.37 12.77 2.87
N ARG A 84 11.04 12.65 1.73
CA ARG A 84 10.37 12.58 0.43
C ARG A 84 9.80 11.18 0.22
N LEU A 85 8.51 11.10 -0.06
CA LEU A 85 7.82 9.89 -0.49
C LEU A 85 7.35 10.07 -1.94
N THR A 86 7.84 9.23 -2.85
CA THR A 86 7.37 9.18 -4.25
C THR A 86 6.66 7.86 -4.45
N TYR A 87 5.47 7.86 -5.04
CA TYR A 87 4.70 6.66 -5.25
C TYR A 87 4.00 6.64 -6.61
N SER A 88 3.68 5.45 -7.06
CA SER A 88 2.83 5.18 -8.22
C SER A 88 1.81 4.10 -7.86
N ASN A 89 0.62 4.18 -8.46
CA ASN A 89 -0.51 3.32 -8.15
C ASN A 89 -0.93 2.52 -9.37
N GLY A 90 -0.93 1.20 -9.23
CA GLY A 90 -1.44 0.23 -10.19
C GLY A 90 -2.79 -0.35 -9.74
N GLY A 91 -3.84 0.48 -9.71
CA GLY A 91 -5.20 0.05 -9.38
C GLY A 91 -5.43 -0.32 -7.90
N HIS A 92 -4.57 0.13 -7.00
CA HIS A 92 -4.62 -0.15 -5.57
C HIS A 92 -5.27 1.01 -4.80
N ASP A 93 -5.62 0.79 -3.52
CA ASP A 93 -6.16 1.82 -2.65
C ASP A 93 -5.19 3.01 -2.49
N ALA A 94 -5.76 4.21 -2.31
CA ALA A 94 -4.99 5.42 -2.06
C ALA A 94 -4.33 5.37 -0.68
N PRO A 95 -3.04 5.74 -0.54
CA PRO A 95 -2.41 5.82 0.76
C PRO A 95 -3.05 6.90 1.62
N MET A 96 -3.14 6.67 2.94
CA MET A 96 -3.63 7.66 3.90
C MET A 96 -2.46 8.37 4.56
N LEU A 97 -2.47 9.70 4.52
CA LEU A 97 -1.55 10.55 5.26
C LEU A 97 -2.23 11.05 6.53
N VAL A 98 -1.58 10.84 7.67
CA VAL A 98 -2.03 11.29 9.01
C VAL A 98 -1.03 12.31 9.55
N ARG A 99 -1.52 13.48 9.93
CA ARG A 99 -0.72 14.56 10.50
C ARG A 99 -0.61 14.45 12.02
N PRO A 100 0.38 15.10 12.66
CA PRO A 100 0.52 15.07 14.11
C PRO A 100 -0.66 15.66 14.89
N ASP A 101 -1.49 16.49 14.27
CA ASP A 101 -2.71 17.06 14.86
C ASP A 101 -3.94 16.14 14.76
N GLY A 102 -3.79 14.95 14.18
CA GLY A 102 -4.87 13.99 13.97
C GLY A 102 -5.64 14.18 12.67
N SER A 103 -5.41 15.27 11.94
CA SER A 103 -5.99 15.42 10.61
C SER A 103 -5.44 14.36 9.65
N SER A 104 -6.27 13.88 8.76
CA SER A 104 -5.87 12.86 7.79
C SER A 104 -6.52 13.08 6.43
N GLU A 105 -5.82 12.66 5.39
CA GLU A 105 -6.26 12.76 4.00
C GLU A 105 -5.82 11.53 3.20
N LEU A 106 -6.60 11.15 2.19
CA LEU A 106 -6.12 10.22 1.18
C LEU A 106 -5.25 10.96 0.17
N LEU A 107 -4.06 10.44 -0.09
CA LEU A 107 -3.19 11.00 -1.12
C LEU A 107 -3.78 10.75 -2.52
N PRO A 108 -3.48 11.61 -3.50
CA PRO A 108 -4.03 11.47 -4.85
C PRO A 108 -3.72 10.12 -5.49
N LEU A 109 -4.70 9.52 -6.18
CA LEU A 109 -4.46 8.39 -7.07
C LEU A 109 -3.70 8.86 -8.32
N THR A 110 -2.72 8.09 -8.76
CA THR A 110 -1.88 8.46 -9.92
C THR A 110 -2.44 8.01 -11.27
N GLY A 111 -3.52 7.21 -11.27
CA GLY A 111 -4.29 6.88 -12.47
C GLY A 111 -3.91 5.57 -13.18
N GLY A 112 -3.01 4.75 -12.64
CA GLY A 112 -2.71 3.42 -13.18
C GLY A 112 -3.82 2.40 -12.90
N VAL A 113 -3.91 1.35 -13.73
CA VAL A 113 -4.77 0.19 -13.51
C VAL A 113 -3.95 -0.98 -12.95
N ALA A 114 -4.62 -2.04 -12.46
CA ALA A 114 -3.92 -3.23 -11.96
C ALA A 114 -2.97 -3.83 -13.03
N LEU A 115 -1.83 -4.35 -12.58
CA LEU A 115 -0.80 -4.90 -13.45
C LEU A 115 -1.24 -6.27 -14.02
N GLY A 116 -0.85 -6.53 -15.26
CA GLY A 116 -1.15 -7.76 -15.97
C GLY A 116 -2.47 -7.74 -16.74
N ILE A 117 -3.26 -6.65 -16.68
CA ILE A 117 -4.55 -6.54 -17.39
C ILE A 117 -4.37 -6.19 -18.86
N ALA A 118 -3.47 -5.23 -19.17
CA ALA A 118 -3.27 -4.72 -20.51
C ALA A 118 -1.81 -4.26 -20.72
N PRO A 119 -1.30 -4.31 -21.95
CA PRO A 119 0.04 -3.80 -22.27
C PRO A 119 0.01 -2.27 -22.40
N ASP A 120 1.18 -1.65 -22.49
CA ASP A 120 1.38 -0.23 -22.80
C ASP A 120 0.66 0.72 -21.82
N ILE A 121 0.52 0.34 -20.55
CA ILE A 121 -0.08 1.17 -19.51
C ILE A 121 0.97 2.12 -18.94
N GLU A 122 0.60 3.40 -18.85
CA GLU A 122 1.41 4.40 -18.13
C GLU A 122 1.07 4.39 -16.63
N TYR A 123 2.10 4.44 -15.80
CA TYR A 123 1.99 4.54 -14.34
C TYR A 123 2.65 5.83 -13.85
N PRO A 124 1.91 6.95 -13.85
CA PRO A 124 2.46 8.22 -13.37
C PRO A 124 2.88 8.16 -11.92
N SER A 125 3.97 8.85 -11.58
CA SER A 125 4.45 8.99 -10.21
C SER A 125 3.98 10.31 -9.59
N HIS A 126 3.68 10.27 -8.29
CA HIS A 126 3.39 11.45 -7.48
C HIS A 126 4.37 11.53 -6.30
N THR A 127 4.74 12.74 -5.92
CA THR A 127 5.65 12.98 -4.79
C THR A 127 4.98 13.81 -3.73
N VAL A 128 5.08 13.37 -2.49
CA VAL A 128 4.68 14.13 -1.30
C VAL A 128 5.88 14.34 -0.39
N GLN A 129 5.96 15.52 0.20
CA GLN A 129 6.93 15.83 1.25
C GLN A 129 6.28 15.56 2.59
N LEU A 130 6.79 14.57 3.32
CA LEU A 130 6.39 14.32 4.70
C LEU A 130 7.13 15.28 5.61
N GLU A 131 6.42 15.92 6.53
CA GLU A 131 6.98 16.69 7.62
C GLU A 131 7.28 15.81 8.85
N PRO A 132 8.17 16.21 9.77
CA PRO A 132 8.40 15.47 11.01
C PRO A 132 7.09 15.21 11.76
N GLY A 133 6.87 13.96 12.14
CA GLY A 133 5.64 13.50 12.79
C GLY A 133 4.55 12.99 11.84
N ASP A 134 4.65 13.26 10.53
CA ASP A 134 3.72 12.72 9.54
C ASP A 134 3.82 11.19 9.45
N THR A 135 2.68 10.57 9.28
CA THR A 135 2.53 9.11 9.18
C THR A 135 1.77 8.78 7.90
N VAL A 136 2.31 7.89 7.08
CA VAL A 136 1.63 7.36 5.88
C VAL A 136 1.29 5.90 6.09
N MET A 137 0.05 5.54 5.80
CA MET A 137 -0.44 4.17 5.81
C MET A 137 -0.68 3.69 4.39
N LEU A 138 -0.04 2.58 4.04
CA LEU A 138 -0.24 1.83 2.82
C LEU A 138 -0.99 0.56 3.22
N TYR A 139 -2.13 0.27 2.61
CA TYR A 139 -3.01 -0.80 3.07
C TYR A 139 -3.74 -1.46 1.91
N THR A 140 -4.21 -2.68 2.12
CA THR A 140 -5.09 -3.39 1.19
C THR A 140 -6.56 -3.19 1.55
N ASP A 141 -7.46 -3.41 0.60
CA ASP A 141 -8.91 -3.23 0.72
C ASP A 141 -9.54 -4.08 1.85
N GLY A 142 -8.85 -5.13 2.30
CA GLY A 142 -9.25 -5.90 3.47
C GLY A 142 -9.47 -5.05 4.74
N ILE A 143 -8.91 -3.83 4.83
CA ILE A 143 -9.23 -2.86 5.90
C ILE A 143 -10.57 -2.20 5.62
N THR A 144 -10.71 -1.55 4.47
CA THR A 144 -11.91 -0.75 4.13
C THR A 144 -13.14 -1.63 3.91
N GLU A 145 -12.96 -2.85 3.40
CA GLU A 145 -14.01 -3.81 3.14
C GLU A 145 -14.31 -4.78 4.30
N ALA A 146 -13.60 -4.66 5.42
CA ALA A 146 -13.90 -5.43 6.63
C ALA A 146 -15.36 -5.24 7.04
N MET A 147 -16.11 -6.33 7.19
CA MET A 147 -17.56 -6.31 7.46
C MET A 147 -17.88 -6.64 8.91
N ASN A 148 -18.87 -5.93 9.48
CA ASN A 148 -19.47 -6.26 10.77
C ASN A 148 -20.62 -7.28 10.60
N GLY A 149 -21.22 -7.68 11.72
CA GLY A 149 -22.36 -8.63 11.76
C GLY A 149 -23.64 -8.15 11.06
N ASP A 150 -23.77 -6.85 10.82
CA ASP A 150 -24.89 -6.21 10.14
C ASP A 150 -24.65 -6.07 8.63
N GLY A 151 -23.46 -6.48 8.13
CA GLY A 151 -23.06 -6.38 6.74
C GLY A 151 -22.60 -5.00 6.31
N GLU A 152 -22.25 -4.12 7.25
CA GLU A 152 -21.65 -2.82 6.95
C GLU A 152 -20.15 -2.97 6.77
N GLN A 153 -19.55 -2.22 5.82
CA GLN A 153 -18.11 -2.13 5.65
C GLN A 153 -17.49 -1.12 6.63
N PHE A 154 -16.24 -1.33 7.02
CA PHE A 154 -15.48 -0.41 7.86
C PHE A 154 -15.37 0.97 7.18
N GLY A 155 -14.92 1.00 5.95
CA GLY A 155 -14.90 2.19 5.10
C GLY A 155 -13.78 3.18 5.45
N VAL A 156 -13.57 4.12 4.53
CA VAL A 156 -12.52 5.16 4.65
C VAL A 156 -12.85 6.17 5.75
N GLU A 157 -14.13 6.46 5.97
CA GLU A 157 -14.58 7.41 6.99
C GLU A 157 -14.13 6.98 8.39
N ARG A 158 -14.30 5.69 8.72
CA ARG A 158 -13.84 5.16 10.01
C ARG A 158 -12.32 5.14 10.12
N MET A 159 -11.61 4.95 9.01
CA MET A 159 -10.14 5.08 9.02
C MET A 159 -9.69 6.49 9.45
N HIS A 160 -10.36 7.53 8.95
CA HIS A 160 -10.09 8.92 9.36
C HIS A 160 -10.39 9.14 10.85
N GLU A 161 -11.49 8.59 11.35
CA GLU A 161 -11.90 8.72 12.75
C GLU A 161 -10.90 8.10 13.74
N VAL A 162 -10.19 7.02 13.34
CA VAL A 162 -9.20 6.34 14.20
C VAL A 162 -8.15 7.31 14.76
N PHE A 163 -7.75 8.31 14.00
CA PHE A 163 -6.66 9.21 14.39
C PHE A 163 -7.11 10.60 14.80
N ALA A 164 -8.38 10.95 14.55
CA ALA A 164 -8.90 12.30 14.81
C ALA A 164 -8.80 12.73 16.27
N GLU A 165 -9.05 11.81 17.22
CA GLU A 165 -8.99 12.11 18.65
C GLU A 165 -7.65 11.73 19.30
N SER A 166 -6.90 10.81 18.68
CA SER A 166 -5.65 10.28 19.22
C SER A 166 -4.64 10.03 18.11
N PRO A 167 -3.95 11.08 17.63
CA PRO A 167 -2.92 10.93 16.61
C PRO A 167 -1.78 10.04 17.11
N PRO A 168 -1.19 9.20 16.24
CA PRO A 168 -0.17 8.25 16.65
C PRO A 168 1.15 8.95 16.96
N GLU A 169 1.82 8.56 18.04
CA GLU A 169 3.14 9.05 18.40
C GLU A 169 4.29 8.31 17.67
N ASN A 170 4.01 7.12 17.16
CA ASN A 170 4.94 6.29 16.40
C ASN A 170 4.19 5.33 15.46
N SER A 171 4.92 4.66 14.55
CA SER A 171 4.35 3.76 13.56
C SER A 171 3.67 2.52 14.18
N GLU A 172 4.19 2.01 15.30
CA GLU A 172 3.59 0.86 16.00
C GLU A 172 2.21 1.20 16.59
N GLN A 173 2.09 2.38 17.20
CA GLN A 173 0.81 2.87 17.71
C GLN A 173 -0.20 3.10 16.59
N ALA A 174 0.23 3.66 15.44
CA ALA A 174 -0.64 3.84 14.29
C ALA A 174 -1.18 2.51 13.78
N LEU A 175 -0.30 1.53 13.61
CA LEU A 175 -0.65 0.19 13.16
C LEU A 175 -1.63 -0.47 14.15
N LYS A 176 -1.29 -0.44 15.44
CA LYS A 176 -2.13 -1.02 16.50
C LYS A 176 -3.50 -0.38 16.56
N ALA A 177 -3.60 0.96 16.50
CA ALA A 177 -4.86 1.68 16.54
C ALA A 177 -5.78 1.27 15.38
N MET A 178 -5.25 1.18 14.16
CA MET A 178 -6.01 0.76 13.00
C MET A 178 -6.52 -0.68 13.14
N PHE A 179 -5.65 -1.62 13.50
CA PHE A 179 -6.06 -3.03 13.66
C PHE A 179 -7.05 -3.23 14.81
N ASP A 180 -6.91 -2.50 15.92
CA ASP A 180 -7.86 -2.56 17.03
C ASP A 180 -9.22 -1.98 16.62
N ALA A 181 -9.24 -0.89 15.85
CA ALA A 181 -10.48 -0.31 15.33
C ALA A 181 -11.22 -1.27 14.40
N VAL A 182 -10.51 -1.87 13.44
CA VAL A 182 -11.09 -2.87 12.53
C VAL A 182 -11.61 -4.07 13.32
N ARG A 183 -10.83 -4.62 14.24
CA ARG A 183 -11.23 -5.75 15.08
C ARG A 183 -12.48 -5.46 15.91
N ASN A 184 -12.54 -4.28 16.54
CA ASN A 184 -13.68 -3.87 17.35
C ASN A 184 -14.94 -3.69 16.49
N PHE A 185 -14.80 -3.20 15.27
CA PHE A 185 -15.89 -3.03 14.32
C PHE A 185 -16.43 -4.37 13.81
N VAL A 186 -15.54 -5.29 13.43
CA VAL A 186 -15.89 -6.61 12.89
C VAL A 186 -16.50 -7.52 13.96
N GLY A 187 -16.04 -7.42 15.22
CA GLY A 187 -16.49 -8.27 16.30
C GLY A 187 -16.23 -9.76 16.02
N ASP A 188 -17.26 -10.59 16.17
CA ASP A 188 -17.18 -12.05 15.96
C ASP A 188 -17.39 -12.48 14.50
N THR A 189 -17.54 -11.54 13.55
CA THR A 189 -17.75 -11.86 12.13
C THR A 189 -16.46 -12.46 11.54
N PRO A 190 -16.54 -13.57 10.79
CA PRO A 190 -15.35 -14.12 10.14
C PRO A 190 -14.74 -13.13 9.14
N GLN A 191 -13.41 -13.02 9.17
CA GLN A 191 -12.66 -12.19 8.23
C GLN A 191 -12.92 -12.66 6.79
N SER A 192 -13.26 -11.72 5.90
CA SER A 192 -13.61 -11.99 4.49
C SER A 192 -12.40 -12.01 3.57
N ASP A 193 -11.38 -11.19 3.86
CA ASP A 193 -10.16 -11.08 3.07
C ASP A 193 -8.92 -10.85 3.93
N ASP A 194 -7.73 -10.97 3.31
CA ASP A 194 -6.46 -10.66 3.98
C ASP A 194 -6.40 -9.16 4.34
N ILE A 195 -5.77 -8.85 5.44
CA ILE A 195 -5.58 -7.47 5.89
C ILE A 195 -4.08 -7.20 5.96
N THR A 196 -3.61 -6.35 5.08
CA THR A 196 -2.23 -5.90 5.05
C THR A 196 -2.15 -4.39 5.29
N CYS A 197 -1.27 -3.98 6.18
CA CYS A 197 -1.02 -2.56 6.45
C CYS A 197 0.47 -2.33 6.71
N LEU A 198 1.04 -1.36 6.02
CA LEU A 198 2.41 -0.90 6.20
C LEU A 198 2.38 0.59 6.59
N VAL A 199 3.11 0.92 7.65
CA VAL A 199 3.14 2.30 8.16
C VAL A 199 4.55 2.86 8.05
N VAL A 200 4.65 4.05 7.45
CA VAL A 200 5.85 4.86 7.39
C VAL A 200 5.63 6.14 8.19
N ARG A 201 6.49 6.42 9.14
CA ARG A 201 6.47 7.69 9.88
C ARG A 201 7.79 8.44 9.67
N ARG A 202 7.69 9.73 9.43
CA ARG A 202 8.87 10.59 9.50
C ARG A 202 9.09 11.02 10.95
N ASP A 203 10.11 10.44 11.60
CA ASP A 203 10.49 10.85 12.95
C ASP A 203 11.07 12.25 12.96
N GLU A 204 10.98 12.93 14.10
CA GLU A 204 11.75 14.16 14.32
C GLU A 204 13.23 13.79 14.27
N VAL A 205 14.00 14.58 13.51
CA VAL A 205 15.45 14.44 13.50
C VAL A 205 15.92 14.72 14.93
N GLY A 206 16.37 13.68 15.61
CA GLY A 206 16.80 13.80 17.01
C GLY A 206 17.81 14.92 17.19
N SER A 207 17.50 15.84 18.10
CA SER A 207 18.37 16.88 18.61
C SER A 207 19.54 16.27 19.40
#